data_819b30b5b3c5523f9a44eec1e4819e17
#
_entry.id   819b30b5b3c5523f9a44eec1e4819e17
#
_cell.length_a   1.000
_cell.length_b   1.000
_cell.length_c   1.000
_cell.angle_alpha   90.00
_cell.angle_beta   90.00
_cell.angle_gamma   90.00
#
_symmetry.space_group_name_H-M   'P 1'
#
loop_
_entity.id
_entity.type
_entity.pdbx_description
1 polymer ?
#
loop_
_entity_poly.entity_id
_entity_poly.type
_entity_poly.pdbx_seq_one_letter_code
_entity_poly.pdbx_strand_id
1 'polypeptide(L)'
;MRKNLSGLIFCTDMGFAGNPEEAGSDRTYSLDTLPQEVPSSGVGDYRDDMVRIRQVDGSCAADFRFDSYEILDHSYAVPGMPALYDTEEEKGETLVITMKEKASGVVLKLFYGVFENENVITRAARLENHGETAIELEKMLSFSMDLMYENYEVIYFSGRHAMERTAERIPVQHAKVEIGSTRGTSSHHYNPAVILCEEGAG
;
A
#
# COMPACT_ATOMS: atom_id res chain seq x y z
N MET A 1 18.20 7.96 -20.12
CA MET A 1 17.00 7.20 -20.57
C MET A 1 16.01 7.30 -19.41
N ARG A 2 15.07 8.22 -19.45
CA ARG A 2 14.08 8.40 -18.37
C ARG A 2 13.23 7.13 -18.32
N LYS A 3 13.44 6.29 -17.31
CA LYS A 3 12.49 5.22 -17.00
C LYS A 3 11.26 5.91 -16.43
N ASN A 4 10.22 5.94 -17.23
CA ASN A 4 8.99 6.61 -16.89
C ASN A 4 8.37 5.98 -15.63
N LEU A 5 8.14 6.79 -14.61
CA LEU A 5 7.20 6.50 -13.53
C LEU A 5 5.82 6.04 -14.04
N SER A 6 5.51 6.28 -15.32
CA SER A 6 4.33 5.75 -16.00
C SER A 6 4.18 4.22 -15.92
N GLY A 7 5.27 3.47 -15.70
CA GLY A 7 5.21 2.03 -15.47
C GLY A 7 4.61 1.63 -14.11
N LEU A 8 4.66 2.51 -13.11
CA LEU A 8 4.05 2.25 -11.79
C LEU A 8 2.54 2.55 -11.76
N ILE A 9 2.05 3.36 -12.69
CA ILE A 9 0.63 3.74 -12.76
C ILE A 9 -0.24 2.55 -13.23
N PHE A 10 0.34 1.60 -13.93
CA PHE A 10 -0.40 0.45 -14.47
C PHE A 10 -0.82 -0.62 -13.45
N CYS A 11 -0.36 -0.54 -12.21
CA CYS A 11 -0.78 -1.44 -11.14
C CYS A 11 -1.93 -0.88 -10.29
N THR A 12 -2.42 0.32 -10.59
CA THR A 12 -3.61 0.87 -9.95
C THR A 12 -4.86 0.34 -10.66
N ASP A 13 -6.01 0.45 -10.02
CA ASP A 13 -7.35 0.08 -10.53
C ASP A 13 -7.62 0.36 -12.02
N MET A 14 -6.79 1.18 -12.64
CA MET A 14 -6.91 1.50 -14.06
C MET A 14 -6.40 0.41 -15.00
N GLY A 15 -5.55 -0.50 -14.53
CA GLY A 15 -4.96 -1.55 -15.38
C GLY A 15 -5.99 -2.59 -15.81
N PHE A 16 -7.07 -2.68 -15.09
CA PHE A 16 -8.16 -3.62 -15.33
C PHE A 16 -9.51 -2.94 -15.15
N ALA A 17 -9.65 -1.83 -15.77
CA ALA A 17 -10.98 -1.31 -15.99
C ALA A 17 -11.71 -2.11 -17.08
N GLY A 18 -11.90 -3.35 -16.83
CA GLY A 18 -13.21 -3.86 -17.10
C GLY A 18 -14.11 -2.98 -16.23
N ASN A 19 -14.86 -2.10 -16.88
CA ASN A 19 -15.79 -1.20 -16.22
C ASN A 19 -16.55 -2.02 -15.15
N PRO A 20 -16.45 -1.73 -13.84
CA PRO A 20 -17.20 -2.44 -12.83
C PRO A 20 -18.70 -2.45 -13.12
N GLU A 21 -19.19 -1.46 -13.89
CA GLU A 21 -20.56 -1.41 -14.38
C GLU A 21 -20.83 -2.47 -15.47
N GLU A 22 -19.83 -2.89 -16.24
CA GLU A 22 -19.94 -3.97 -17.23
C GLU A 22 -19.78 -5.36 -16.61
N ALA A 23 -19.02 -5.49 -15.53
CA ALA A 23 -18.88 -6.73 -14.77
C ALA A 23 -20.18 -7.12 -14.03
N GLY A 24 -21.12 -6.23 -13.88
CA GLY A 24 -22.37 -6.45 -13.13
C GLY A 24 -23.30 -7.54 -13.66
N SER A 25 -23.04 -8.12 -14.82
CA SER A 25 -23.81 -9.25 -15.37
C SER A 25 -23.18 -10.62 -15.12
N ASP A 26 -21.88 -10.68 -14.83
CA ASP A 26 -21.17 -11.92 -14.54
C ASP A 26 -21.00 -12.11 -13.03
N ARG A 27 -21.78 -13.03 -12.46
CA ARG A 27 -21.70 -13.36 -11.04
C ARG A 27 -20.44 -14.11 -10.62
N THR A 28 -19.62 -14.53 -11.58
CA THR A 28 -18.35 -15.21 -11.33
C THR A 28 -17.18 -14.23 -11.26
N TYR A 29 -17.37 -12.99 -11.67
CA TYR A 29 -16.35 -11.95 -11.60
C TYR A 29 -16.27 -11.38 -10.20
N SER A 30 -15.08 -11.35 -9.65
CA SER A 30 -14.79 -10.74 -8.35
C SER A 30 -13.53 -9.88 -8.44
N LEU A 31 -13.57 -8.69 -7.87
CA LEU A 31 -12.43 -7.77 -7.83
C LEU A 31 -11.26 -8.31 -6.99
N ASP A 32 -11.53 -9.23 -6.06
CA ASP A 32 -10.51 -9.86 -5.23
C ASP A 32 -9.55 -10.78 -6.01
N THR A 33 -9.84 -11.06 -7.28
CA THR A 33 -8.95 -11.79 -8.19
C THR A 33 -7.95 -10.89 -8.93
N LEU A 34 -8.11 -9.58 -8.84
CA LEU A 34 -7.27 -8.60 -9.52
C LEU A 34 -6.32 -7.92 -8.53
N PRO A 35 -5.07 -7.60 -8.94
CA PRO A 35 -4.19 -6.77 -8.15
C PRO A 35 -4.80 -5.39 -7.93
N GLN A 36 -4.84 -4.93 -6.69
CA GLN A 36 -5.34 -3.60 -6.32
C GLN A 36 -4.34 -2.82 -5.49
N GLU A 37 -4.22 -1.55 -5.80
CA GLU A 37 -3.36 -0.63 -5.03
C GLU A 37 -4.00 -0.23 -3.70
N VAL A 38 -5.31 -0.06 -3.69
CA VAL A 38 -6.11 0.27 -2.50
C VAL A 38 -7.30 -0.68 -2.42
N PRO A 39 -7.10 -1.90 -1.91
CA PRO A 39 -8.23 -2.78 -1.66
C PRO A 39 -9.19 -2.15 -0.67
N SER A 40 -10.47 -2.15 -0.99
CA SER A 40 -11.51 -1.61 -0.13
C SER A 40 -12.81 -2.41 -0.23
N SER A 41 -13.50 -2.57 0.89
CA SER A 41 -14.73 -3.34 0.99
C SER A 41 -15.92 -2.73 0.24
N GLY A 42 -15.83 -1.45 -0.12
CA GLY A 42 -16.92 -0.71 -0.78
C GLY A 42 -17.24 -1.17 -2.20
N VAL A 43 -16.35 -1.92 -2.83
CA VAL A 43 -16.50 -2.41 -4.21
C VAL A 43 -16.69 -3.93 -4.30
N GLY A 44 -16.87 -4.61 -3.15
CA GLY A 44 -17.01 -6.07 -3.10
C GLY A 44 -15.65 -6.79 -3.11
N ASP A 45 -14.60 -6.11 -2.75
CA ASP A 45 -13.30 -6.72 -2.44
C ASP A 45 -13.31 -7.18 -0.98
N TYR A 46 -13.05 -8.47 -0.77
CA TYR A 46 -13.07 -9.09 0.55
C TYR A 46 -11.68 -9.30 1.16
N ARG A 47 -10.64 -8.76 0.52
CA ARG A 47 -9.29 -8.70 1.08
C ARG A 47 -9.25 -7.75 2.27
N ASP A 48 -8.16 -7.81 3.02
CA ASP A 48 -7.93 -6.89 4.14
C ASP A 48 -7.80 -5.46 3.62
N ASP A 49 -8.69 -4.56 4.05
CA ASP A 49 -8.72 -3.18 3.58
C ASP A 49 -7.39 -2.45 3.86
N MET A 50 -6.89 -1.69 2.90
CA MET A 50 -5.79 -0.76 3.14
C MET A 50 -6.24 0.43 3.99
N VAL A 51 -7.43 0.95 3.71
CA VAL A 51 -8.04 2.07 4.45
C VAL A 51 -9.46 1.68 4.86
N ARG A 52 -9.76 1.80 6.14
CA ARG A 52 -11.11 1.61 6.67
C ARG A 52 -11.56 2.85 7.41
N ILE A 53 -12.62 3.45 6.94
CA ILE A 53 -13.28 4.59 7.56
C ILE A 53 -14.69 4.17 8.00
N ARG A 54 -15.12 4.68 9.14
CA ARG A 54 -16.52 4.57 9.57
C ARG A 54 -17.21 5.90 9.35
N GLN A 55 -18.30 5.89 8.63
CA GLN A 55 -19.14 7.04 8.37
C GLN A 55 -20.17 7.24 9.51
N VAL A 56 -20.82 8.39 9.51
CA VAL A 56 -21.80 8.76 10.57
C VAL A 56 -22.96 7.78 10.67
N ASP A 57 -23.36 7.16 9.56
CA ASP A 57 -24.40 6.14 9.50
C ASP A 57 -23.93 4.76 9.99
N GLY A 58 -22.66 4.62 10.39
CA GLY A 58 -22.03 3.38 10.82
C GLY A 58 -21.49 2.51 9.68
N SER A 59 -21.65 2.92 8.43
CA SER A 59 -21.13 2.21 7.27
C SER A 59 -19.61 2.30 7.23
N CYS A 60 -18.96 1.18 6.89
CA CYS A 60 -17.50 1.10 6.67
C CYS A 60 -17.15 0.84 5.19
N ALA A 61 -18.14 0.82 4.32
CA ALA A 61 -17.94 0.62 2.90
C ALA A 61 -17.36 1.90 2.26
N ALA A 62 -16.10 1.84 1.86
CA ALA A 62 -15.43 2.92 1.14
C ALA A 62 -15.11 2.48 -0.29
N ASP A 63 -15.34 3.37 -1.26
CA ASP A 63 -15.05 3.18 -2.68
C ASP A 63 -14.13 4.31 -3.16
N PHE A 64 -12.82 4.13 -2.99
CA PHE A 64 -11.83 5.07 -3.46
C PHE A 64 -11.58 4.90 -4.96
N ARG A 65 -11.85 5.95 -5.73
CA ARG A 65 -11.64 5.98 -7.18
C ARG A 65 -10.55 6.96 -7.55
N PHE A 66 -9.77 6.59 -8.55
CA PHE A 66 -8.77 7.47 -9.14
C PHE A 66 -9.41 8.80 -9.58
N ASP A 67 -8.79 9.91 -9.21
CA ASP A 67 -9.18 11.26 -9.61
C ASP A 67 -8.11 11.91 -10.46
N SER A 68 -6.89 11.99 -9.97
CA SER A 68 -5.79 12.66 -10.64
C SER A 68 -4.43 12.15 -10.15
N TYR A 69 -3.37 12.55 -10.85
CA TYR A 69 -2.02 12.37 -10.39
C TYR A 69 -1.16 13.60 -10.69
N GLU A 70 -0.07 13.74 -9.96
CA GLU A 70 0.99 14.71 -10.22
C GLU A 70 2.37 14.07 -10.01
N ILE A 71 3.37 14.60 -10.70
CA ILE A 71 4.77 14.19 -10.53
C ILE A 71 5.54 15.41 -10.07
N LEU A 72 6.17 15.27 -8.90
CA LEU A 72 7.03 16.29 -8.30
C LEU A 72 8.49 15.94 -8.60
N ASP A 73 9.30 16.95 -8.82
CA ASP A 73 10.75 16.85 -9.10
C ASP A 73 11.62 16.79 -7.83
N HIS A 74 11.02 16.41 -6.72
CA HIS A 74 11.67 16.33 -5.41
C HIS A 74 11.04 15.21 -4.57
N SER A 75 11.77 14.77 -3.55
CA SER A 75 11.27 13.81 -2.57
C SER A 75 10.20 14.43 -1.67
N TYR A 76 9.25 13.61 -1.22
CA TYR A 76 8.28 14.04 -0.22
C TYR A 76 8.78 13.71 1.19
N ALA A 77 8.28 14.44 2.17
CA ALA A 77 8.50 14.15 3.58
C ALA A 77 7.17 14.13 4.34
N VAL A 78 7.05 13.20 5.29
CA VAL A 78 5.92 13.17 6.23
C VAL A 78 6.37 13.86 7.52
N PRO A 79 5.70 14.94 7.97
CA PRO A 79 6.11 15.67 9.17
C PRO A 79 6.23 14.75 10.39
N GLY A 80 7.36 14.82 11.08
CA GLY A 80 7.63 14.03 12.28
C GLY A 80 8.03 12.56 12.05
N MET A 81 8.17 12.15 10.79
CA MET A 81 8.61 10.79 10.41
C MET A 81 9.97 10.84 9.72
N PRO A 82 10.77 9.76 9.81
CA PRO A 82 11.94 9.61 8.98
C PRO A 82 11.60 9.72 7.50
N ALA A 83 12.46 10.35 6.72
CA ALA A 83 12.30 10.48 5.28
C ALA A 83 13.65 10.32 4.57
N LEU A 84 13.61 9.97 3.29
CA LEU A 84 14.74 10.17 2.40
C LEU A 84 14.67 11.60 1.87
N TYR A 85 15.81 12.27 1.86
CA TYR A 85 15.93 13.66 1.45
C TYR A 85 16.76 13.74 0.17
N ASP A 86 16.43 14.74 -0.65
CA ASP A 86 17.25 15.07 -1.80
C ASP A 86 18.63 15.53 -1.36
N THR A 87 19.64 15.12 -2.10
CA THR A 87 21.02 15.56 -1.96
C THR A 87 21.48 16.26 -3.25
N GLU A 88 22.70 16.76 -3.27
CA GLU A 88 23.29 17.33 -4.50
C GLU A 88 23.53 16.26 -5.57
N GLU A 89 23.78 15.01 -5.14
CA GLU A 89 24.11 13.87 -5.99
C GLU A 89 22.89 13.07 -6.40
N GLU A 90 21.85 13.02 -5.55
CA GLU A 90 20.65 12.23 -5.76
C GLU A 90 19.40 13.06 -5.46
N LYS A 91 18.52 13.13 -6.45
CA LYS A 91 17.20 13.74 -6.31
C LYS A 91 16.14 12.68 -6.52
N GLY A 92 15.23 12.59 -5.58
CA GLY A 92 14.04 11.75 -5.72
C GLY A 92 12.98 12.44 -6.58
N GLU A 93 12.21 11.67 -7.31
CA GLU A 93 10.96 12.13 -7.90
C GLU A 93 9.79 11.53 -7.10
N THR A 94 8.72 12.29 -6.95
CA THR A 94 7.52 11.80 -6.24
C THR A 94 6.32 11.75 -7.16
N LEU A 95 5.74 10.58 -7.31
CA LEU A 95 4.40 10.42 -7.87
C LEU A 95 3.37 10.56 -6.73
N VAL A 96 2.40 11.44 -6.90
CA VAL A 96 1.25 11.59 -6.00
C VAL A 96 0.00 11.18 -6.76
N ILE A 97 -0.68 10.14 -6.29
CA ILE A 97 -1.97 9.70 -6.83
C ILE A 97 -3.06 10.20 -5.89
N THR A 98 -4.04 10.91 -6.42
CA THR A 98 -5.21 11.36 -5.69
C THR A 98 -6.40 10.47 -6.01
N MET A 99 -7.02 9.92 -4.98
CA MET A 99 -8.23 9.12 -5.07
C MET A 99 -9.33 9.77 -4.23
N LYS A 100 -10.56 9.67 -4.71
CA LYS A 100 -11.75 10.21 -4.01
C LYS A 100 -12.70 9.10 -3.62
N GLU A 101 -13.17 9.15 -2.40
CA GLU A 101 -14.31 8.36 -1.97
C GLU A 101 -15.59 9.05 -2.44
N LYS A 102 -16.43 8.27 -3.15
CA LYS A 102 -17.54 8.81 -3.93
C LYS A 102 -18.68 9.40 -3.08
N ALA A 103 -18.93 8.86 -1.90
CA ALA A 103 -20.08 9.22 -1.08
C ALA A 103 -19.76 10.25 0.01
N SER A 104 -18.59 10.16 0.64
CA SER A 104 -18.26 10.95 1.83
C SER A 104 -17.43 12.21 1.55
N GLY A 105 -16.86 12.33 0.35
CA GLY A 105 -15.93 13.42 0.04
C GLY A 105 -14.55 13.27 0.67
N VAL A 106 -14.23 12.08 1.17
CA VAL A 106 -12.89 11.76 1.68
C VAL A 106 -11.92 11.60 0.51
N VAL A 107 -10.73 12.15 0.65
CA VAL A 107 -9.65 12.08 -0.33
C VAL A 107 -8.49 11.30 0.24
N LEU A 108 -7.99 10.33 -0.52
CA LEU A 108 -6.79 9.57 -0.22
C LEU A 108 -5.70 9.97 -1.20
N LYS A 109 -4.57 10.41 -0.69
CA LYS A 109 -3.37 10.67 -1.48
C LYS A 109 -2.31 9.61 -1.22
N LEU A 110 -1.79 9.02 -2.28
CA LEU A 110 -0.76 8.01 -2.25
C LEU A 110 0.54 8.63 -2.78
N PHE A 111 1.61 8.53 -2.01
CA PHE A 111 2.91 9.09 -2.34
C PHE A 111 3.89 7.96 -2.66
N TYR A 112 4.57 8.05 -3.78
CA TYR A 112 5.64 7.16 -4.20
C TYR A 112 6.87 8.00 -4.49
N GLY A 113 7.85 8.00 -3.60
CA GLY A 113 9.14 8.63 -3.85
C GLY A 113 10.08 7.61 -4.49
N VAL A 114 10.66 7.94 -5.62
CA VAL A 114 11.56 7.07 -6.38
C VAL A 114 12.95 7.67 -6.38
N PHE A 115 13.92 6.88 -5.93
CA PHE A 115 15.34 7.18 -5.92
C PHE A 115 16.04 6.18 -6.84
N GLU A 116 16.30 6.59 -8.07
CA GLU A 116 16.71 5.66 -9.13
C GLU A 116 18.09 5.06 -8.88
N ASN A 117 19.07 5.87 -8.45
CA ASN A 117 20.43 5.40 -8.22
C ASN A 117 20.52 4.45 -7.02
N GLU A 118 19.68 4.66 -6.02
CA GLU A 118 19.62 3.83 -4.81
C GLU A 118 18.74 2.59 -4.98
N ASN A 119 17.98 2.48 -6.07
CA ASN A 119 16.95 1.46 -6.28
C ASN A 119 15.93 1.38 -5.13
N VAL A 120 15.54 2.53 -4.60
CA VAL A 120 14.61 2.65 -3.46
C VAL A 120 13.32 3.30 -3.91
N ILE A 121 12.21 2.75 -3.45
CA ILE A 121 10.88 3.35 -3.53
C ILE A 121 10.38 3.57 -2.12
N THR A 122 10.06 4.81 -1.77
CA THR A 122 9.38 5.15 -0.53
C THR A 122 7.87 5.24 -0.75
N ARG A 123 7.11 4.93 0.28
CA ARG A 123 5.64 4.91 0.20
C ARG A 123 5.04 5.58 1.42
N ALA A 124 4.08 6.47 1.20
CA ALA A 124 3.22 7.02 2.24
C ALA A 124 1.79 7.20 1.73
N ALA A 125 0.86 7.31 2.65
CA ALA A 125 -0.53 7.61 2.36
C ALA A 125 -1.02 8.73 3.27
N ARG A 126 -1.91 9.58 2.75
CA ARG A 126 -2.53 10.70 3.48
C ARG A 126 -4.03 10.71 3.22
N LEU A 127 -4.80 10.70 4.28
CA LEU A 127 -6.25 10.80 4.23
C LEU A 127 -6.66 12.23 4.61
N GLU A 128 -7.53 12.82 3.79
CA GLU A 128 -8.09 14.15 3.99
C GLU A 128 -9.62 14.04 3.98
N ASN A 129 -10.29 14.61 4.98
CA ASN A 129 -11.74 14.69 4.98
C ASN A 129 -12.17 16.05 4.43
N HIS A 130 -12.67 16.06 3.21
CA HIS A 130 -13.24 17.24 2.55
C HIS A 130 -14.78 17.22 2.57
N GLY A 131 -15.38 16.20 3.22
CA GLY A 131 -16.82 16.12 3.40
C GLY A 131 -17.33 17.03 4.52
N GLU A 132 -18.64 17.13 4.63
CA GLU A 132 -19.30 17.96 5.64
C GLU A 132 -19.44 17.26 7.00
N THR A 133 -19.24 15.94 7.04
CA THR A 133 -19.43 15.12 8.24
C THR A 133 -18.10 14.55 8.75
N ALA A 134 -18.00 14.38 10.06
CA ALA A 134 -16.87 13.71 10.66
C ALA A 134 -16.87 12.22 10.26
N ILE A 135 -15.66 11.66 10.12
CA ILE A 135 -15.42 10.23 9.92
C ILE A 135 -14.54 9.70 11.04
N GLU A 136 -14.65 8.42 11.31
CA GLU A 136 -13.71 7.70 12.18
C GLU A 136 -12.75 6.88 11.32
N LEU A 137 -11.46 7.11 11.49
CA LEU A 137 -10.42 6.33 10.83
C LEU A 137 -10.09 5.09 11.68
N GLU A 138 -10.57 3.92 11.25
CA GLU A 138 -10.36 2.66 11.97
C GLU A 138 -9.04 1.98 11.59
N LYS A 139 -8.64 2.12 10.32
CA LYS A 139 -7.42 1.49 9.79
C LYS A 139 -6.84 2.33 8.67
N MET A 140 -5.52 2.43 8.66
CA MET A 140 -4.76 2.99 7.55
C MET A 140 -3.39 2.32 7.47
N LEU A 141 -3.16 1.61 6.38
CA LEU A 141 -1.86 1.03 6.06
C LEU A 141 -1.06 2.02 5.23
N SER A 142 0.23 2.06 5.42
CA SER A 142 1.13 2.87 4.60
C SER A 142 1.39 2.25 3.23
N PHE A 143 1.18 0.94 3.11
CA PHE A 143 1.49 0.16 1.92
C PHE A 143 0.59 -1.07 1.82
N SER A 144 0.17 -1.38 0.61
CA SER A 144 -0.45 -2.64 0.21
C SER A 144 0.16 -3.04 -1.13
N MET A 145 0.40 -4.31 -1.34
CA MET A 145 0.94 -4.81 -2.60
C MET A 145 0.40 -6.21 -2.86
N ASP A 146 -0.27 -6.35 -3.98
CA ASP A 146 -0.67 -7.64 -4.52
C ASP A 146 0.39 -8.13 -5.51
N LEU A 147 0.73 -9.39 -5.41
CA LEU A 147 1.68 -10.03 -6.31
C LEU A 147 0.98 -11.06 -7.18
N MET A 148 1.47 -11.23 -8.39
CA MET A 148 1.02 -12.33 -9.24
C MET A 148 1.33 -13.66 -8.56
N TYR A 149 0.48 -14.67 -8.78
CA TYR A 149 0.66 -15.98 -8.16
C TYR A 149 1.98 -16.62 -8.63
N GLU A 150 2.87 -16.83 -7.68
CA GLU A 150 4.12 -17.57 -7.80
C GLU A 150 4.45 -18.23 -6.46
N ASN A 151 5.45 -19.09 -6.43
CA ASN A 151 5.93 -19.70 -5.19
C ASN A 151 6.88 -18.73 -4.48
N TYR A 152 6.34 -17.95 -3.55
CA TYR A 152 7.12 -16.99 -2.76
C TYR A 152 7.39 -17.49 -1.36
N GLU A 153 8.51 -17.04 -0.81
CA GLU A 153 8.86 -17.10 0.60
C GLU A 153 9.05 -15.70 1.17
N VAL A 154 8.62 -15.53 2.41
CA VAL A 154 8.92 -14.34 3.21
C VAL A 154 10.04 -14.69 4.18
N ILE A 155 11.13 -13.94 4.12
CA ILE A 155 12.19 -13.98 5.12
C ILE A 155 11.95 -12.81 6.08
N TYR A 156 11.86 -13.12 7.36
CA TYR A 156 11.74 -12.11 8.41
C TYR A 156 12.79 -12.37 9.50
N PHE A 157 12.99 -11.38 10.35
CA PHE A 157 14.02 -11.43 11.37
C PHE A 157 13.38 -11.33 12.75
N SER A 158 13.50 -12.41 13.50
CA SER A 158 13.07 -12.49 14.89
C SER A 158 14.27 -12.47 15.84
N GLY A 159 14.01 -12.45 17.12
CA GLY A 159 15.09 -12.59 18.09
C GLY A 159 14.75 -12.20 19.51
N ARG A 160 15.79 -12.19 20.33
CA ARG A 160 15.75 -11.79 21.73
C ARG A 160 17.08 -11.14 22.09
N HIS A 161 17.18 -10.62 23.29
CA HIS A 161 18.43 -10.05 23.79
C HIS A 161 19.60 -11.02 23.65
N ALA A 162 20.69 -10.57 23.06
CA ALA A 162 21.89 -11.35 22.70
C ALA A 162 21.68 -12.46 21.66
N MET A 163 20.53 -12.49 20.97
CA MET A 163 20.23 -13.41 19.88
C MET A 163 19.30 -12.68 18.87
N GLU A 164 19.72 -11.50 18.46
CA GLU A 164 18.95 -10.64 17.56
C GLU A 164 19.12 -11.08 16.10
N ARG A 165 18.08 -10.82 15.29
CA ARG A 165 18.09 -11.00 13.83
C ARG A 165 18.30 -12.45 13.37
N THR A 166 17.70 -13.40 14.05
CA THR A 166 17.59 -14.76 13.52
C THR A 166 16.69 -14.73 12.30
N ALA A 167 17.22 -15.11 11.15
CA ALA A 167 16.45 -15.17 9.90
C ALA A 167 15.57 -16.42 9.91
N GLU A 168 14.30 -16.21 9.65
CA GLU A 168 13.29 -17.27 9.51
C GLU A 168 12.63 -17.15 8.14
N ARG A 169 12.27 -18.29 7.53
CA ARG A 169 11.62 -18.37 6.23
C ARG A 169 10.25 -18.97 6.39
N ILE A 170 9.25 -18.37 5.77
CA ILE A 170 7.89 -18.87 5.73
C ILE A 170 7.42 -18.87 4.28
N PRO A 171 6.98 -20.02 3.74
CA PRO A 171 6.37 -20.05 2.41
C PRO A 171 5.06 -19.25 2.43
N VAL A 172 4.82 -18.46 1.39
CA VAL A 172 3.56 -17.74 1.21
C VAL A 172 2.48 -18.77 0.84
N GLN A 173 1.50 -18.93 1.71
CA GLN A 173 0.41 -19.90 1.57
C GLN A 173 -0.94 -19.19 1.75
N HIS A 174 -2.03 -19.94 1.58
CA HIS A 174 -3.39 -19.47 1.83
C HIS A 174 -3.67 -19.28 3.34
N ALA A 175 -2.83 -18.50 4.02
CA ALA A 175 -2.94 -18.21 5.43
C ALA A 175 -2.45 -16.79 5.73
N LYS A 176 -3.01 -16.16 6.75
CA LYS A 176 -2.50 -14.88 7.24
C LYS A 176 -1.25 -15.11 8.07
N VAL A 177 -0.17 -14.43 7.72
CA VAL A 177 1.04 -14.30 8.56
C VAL A 177 1.11 -12.86 9.04
N GLU A 178 1.28 -12.67 10.34
CA GLU A 178 1.38 -11.37 10.97
C GLU A 178 2.71 -11.27 11.72
N ILE A 179 3.47 -10.24 11.41
CA ILE A 179 4.77 -9.93 12.03
C ILE A 179 4.64 -8.54 12.63
N GLY A 180 4.76 -8.43 13.94
CA GLY A 180 4.53 -7.14 14.60
C GLY A 180 5.05 -7.10 16.02
N SER A 181 4.99 -5.91 16.62
CA SER A 181 5.36 -5.67 18.02
C SER A 181 4.34 -4.73 18.65
N THR A 182 3.88 -5.08 19.85
CA THR A 182 2.99 -4.23 20.67
C THR A 182 3.77 -3.30 21.62
N ARG A 183 5.09 -3.20 21.45
CA ARG A 183 5.97 -2.41 22.34
C ARG A 183 5.99 -0.91 22.03
N GLY A 184 5.28 -0.46 20.99
CA GLY A 184 5.26 0.93 20.57
C GLY A 184 6.52 1.39 19.83
N THR A 185 7.53 0.53 19.70
CA THR A 185 8.76 0.75 18.93
C THR A 185 9.16 -0.54 18.23
N SER A 186 9.97 -0.46 17.18
CA SER A 186 10.65 -1.64 16.65
C SER A 186 11.50 -2.26 17.76
N SER A 187 11.48 -3.57 17.87
CA SER A 187 12.18 -4.28 18.93
C SER A 187 13.05 -5.40 18.38
N HIS A 188 13.93 -5.92 19.24
CA HIS A 188 14.73 -7.08 18.92
C HIS A 188 13.90 -8.37 18.68
N HIS A 189 12.63 -8.40 19.09
CA HIS A 189 11.76 -9.54 18.82
C HIS A 189 11.40 -9.67 17.35
N TYR A 190 11.11 -8.54 16.68
CA TYR A 190 10.85 -8.51 15.25
C TYR A 190 11.48 -7.25 14.66
N ASN A 191 12.34 -7.46 13.67
CA ASN A 191 12.88 -6.36 12.90
C ASN A 191 11.78 -5.85 11.93
N PRO A 192 11.61 -4.53 11.74
CA PRO A 192 10.61 -3.97 10.83
C PRO A 192 11.02 -4.08 9.35
N ALA A 193 11.56 -5.24 8.97
CA ALA A 193 11.98 -5.53 7.62
C ALA A 193 11.61 -6.97 7.26
N VAL A 194 11.17 -7.15 6.03
CA VAL A 194 10.93 -8.45 5.42
C VAL A 194 11.56 -8.50 4.05
N ILE A 195 11.97 -9.67 3.62
CA ILE A 195 12.45 -9.93 2.27
C ILE A 195 11.44 -10.88 1.64
N LEU A 196 10.97 -10.55 0.45
CA LEU A 196 10.19 -11.43 -0.38
C LEU A 196 11.09 -11.98 -1.48
N CYS A 197 11.11 -13.28 -1.64
CA CYS A 197 11.90 -13.95 -2.67
C CYS A 197 11.14 -15.15 -3.24
N GLU A 198 11.59 -15.65 -4.37
CA GLU A 198 11.12 -16.93 -4.90
C GLU A 198 11.54 -18.08 -3.98
N GLU A 199 10.72 -19.12 -3.88
CA GLU A 199 11.00 -20.30 -3.07
C GLU A 199 12.32 -20.94 -3.51
N GLY A 200 13.21 -21.15 -2.57
CA GLY A 200 14.54 -21.76 -2.82
C GLY A 200 15.59 -20.80 -3.39
N ALA A 201 15.29 -19.52 -3.53
CA ALA A 201 16.32 -18.52 -3.81
C ALA A 201 17.28 -18.43 -2.62
N GLY A 202 18.58 -18.73 -2.87
CA GLY A 202 19.65 -18.80 -1.87
C GLY A 202 20.22 -17.43 -1.50
#